data_4783787a3a1d22719659f6841eb86809
#
_entry.id   4783787a3a1d22719659f6841eb86809
#
_cell.length_a   1.000
_cell.length_b   1.000
_cell.length_c   1.000
_cell.angle_alpha   90.00
_cell.angle_beta   90.00
_cell.angle_gamma   90.00
#
_symmetry.space_group_name_H-M   'P 1'
#
loop_
_entity.id
_entity.type
_entity.pdbx_description
1 polymer ?
#
loop_
_entity_poly.entity_id
_entity_poly.type
_entity_poly.pdbx_seq_one_letter_code
_entity_poly.pdbx_strand_id
1 'polypeptide(L)'
;MVPYAVDALGALHGDPDDGLISVAAVATAFPSGRSSLAIKLADTAEAVAAGADEIDMVIDRGAFLSGRYGLVFDQIAQVKEACRREDGSYASLKVILETGELNTYDNIKRASWLGILAGGDFIKTSTGKVQPAATLPTTLLMLETVRDWHRGTGEKIGVKPAGGIRSSKDAVKYLVTVAETVGEEWLQPHLFRFGASSLLNDVLLQRQKLTTGHYSGPDYVTID
;
A
#
# COMPACT_ATOMS: atom_id res chain seq x y z
N MET A 1 -16.38 7.09 -6.16
CA MET A 1 -16.26 6.48 -4.80
C MET A 1 -15.41 7.35 -3.86
N VAL A 2 -14.26 7.93 -4.33
CA VAL A 2 -13.40 8.79 -3.49
C VAL A 2 -14.17 9.92 -2.82
N PRO A 3 -14.97 10.77 -3.53
CA PRO A 3 -15.70 11.85 -2.87
C PRO A 3 -16.64 11.37 -1.75
N TYR A 4 -17.33 10.26 -1.96
CA TYR A 4 -18.20 9.71 -0.91
C TYR A 4 -17.45 9.26 0.34
N ALA A 5 -16.21 8.74 0.20
CA ALA A 5 -15.37 8.36 1.32
C ALA A 5 -14.89 9.60 2.08
N VAL A 6 -14.46 10.64 1.37
CA VAL A 6 -14.04 11.94 1.93
C VAL A 6 -15.20 12.57 2.71
N ASP A 7 -16.40 12.67 2.10
CA ASP A 7 -17.58 13.22 2.74
C ASP A 7 -17.98 12.45 4.00
N ALA A 8 -17.94 11.10 3.94
CA ALA A 8 -18.29 10.25 5.07
C ALA A 8 -17.30 10.40 6.24
N LEU A 9 -15.99 10.52 5.96
CA LEU A 9 -14.97 10.75 6.98
C LEU A 9 -15.12 12.15 7.60
N GLY A 10 -15.34 13.18 6.80
CA GLY A 10 -15.61 14.54 7.28
C GLY A 10 -16.85 14.60 8.18
N ALA A 11 -17.92 13.86 7.86
CA ALA A 11 -19.11 13.78 8.69
C ALA A 11 -18.88 13.06 10.03
N LEU A 12 -17.94 12.10 10.08
CA LEU A 12 -17.62 11.34 11.29
C LEU A 12 -16.68 12.10 12.24
N HIS A 13 -15.72 12.84 11.71
CA HIS A 13 -14.65 13.46 12.49
C HIS A 13 -14.78 14.99 12.64
N GLY A 14 -15.72 15.62 11.92
CA GLY A 14 -15.94 17.07 11.96
C GLY A 14 -14.89 17.87 11.19
N ASP A 15 -13.73 17.31 10.92
CA ASP A 15 -12.68 17.86 10.07
C ASP A 15 -12.09 16.70 9.23
N PRO A 16 -12.25 16.72 7.90
CA PRO A 16 -11.63 15.71 7.03
C PRO A 16 -10.11 15.74 7.07
N ASP A 17 -9.50 16.83 7.52
CA ASP A 17 -8.06 17.03 7.60
C ASP A 17 -7.44 16.67 8.97
N ASP A 18 -8.18 16.02 9.89
CA ASP A 18 -7.63 15.60 11.19
C ASP A 18 -6.53 14.53 11.06
N GLY A 19 -6.29 14.02 9.87
CA GLY A 19 -5.18 13.14 9.51
C GLY A 19 -5.28 11.71 10.08
N LEU A 20 -6.38 11.38 10.76
CA LEU A 20 -6.54 10.08 11.41
C LEU A 20 -6.78 8.94 10.42
N ILE A 21 -7.55 9.17 9.36
CA ILE A 21 -7.89 8.16 8.36
C ILE A 21 -7.73 8.73 6.95
N SER A 22 -6.78 8.20 6.20
CA SER A 22 -6.52 8.61 4.81
C SER A 22 -7.39 7.84 3.82
N VAL A 23 -7.87 8.53 2.79
CA VAL A 23 -8.58 7.93 1.66
C VAL A 23 -7.56 7.46 0.62
N ALA A 24 -7.44 6.14 0.43
CA ALA A 24 -6.58 5.54 -0.57
C ALA A 24 -7.38 5.07 -1.78
N ALA A 25 -7.01 5.53 -2.97
CA ALA A 25 -7.62 5.12 -4.23
C ALA A 25 -6.67 4.21 -5.03
N VAL A 26 -7.21 3.15 -5.65
CA VAL A 26 -6.47 2.38 -6.65
C VAL A 26 -6.59 3.07 -8.00
N ALA A 27 -5.49 3.14 -8.75
CA ALA A 27 -5.42 3.74 -10.08
C ALA A 27 -4.56 2.90 -11.04
N THR A 28 -4.32 3.42 -12.24
CA THR A 28 -3.42 2.85 -13.27
C THR A 28 -3.87 1.49 -13.81
N ALA A 29 -5.17 1.37 -14.11
CA ALA A 29 -5.80 0.13 -14.61
C ALA A 29 -5.68 -1.04 -13.62
N PHE A 30 -5.96 -0.79 -12.36
CA PHE A 30 -6.02 -1.83 -11.32
C PHE A 30 -7.05 -2.94 -11.72
N PRO A 31 -6.77 -4.22 -11.54
CA PRO A 31 -5.56 -4.79 -10.93
C PRO A 31 -4.44 -5.14 -11.93
N SER A 32 -4.64 -4.92 -13.25
CA SER A 32 -3.73 -5.42 -14.27
C SER A 32 -2.47 -4.57 -14.46
N GLY A 33 -2.53 -3.28 -14.21
CA GLY A 33 -1.47 -2.33 -14.53
C GLY A 33 -1.26 -2.10 -16.04
N ARG A 34 -2.17 -2.61 -16.89
CA ARG A 34 -2.05 -2.59 -18.37
C ARG A 34 -3.01 -1.59 -19.00
N SER A 35 -2.53 -0.39 -19.21
CA SER A 35 -3.19 0.63 -20.02
C SER A 35 -2.13 1.55 -20.62
N SER A 36 -2.52 2.44 -21.53
CA SER A 36 -1.62 3.48 -22.00
C SER A 36 -1.25 4.42 -20.85
N LEU A 37 -0.08 5.04 -20.94
CA LEU A 37 0.37 5.99 -19.93
C LEU A 37 -0.63 7.14 -19.76
N ALA A 38 -1.20 7.67 -20.85
CA ALA A 38 -2.19 8.74 -20.78
C ALA A 38 -3.40 8.39 -19.91
N ILE A 39 -3.90 7.15 -20.03
CA ILE A 39 -5.01 6.67 -19.17
C ILE A 39 -4.57 6.57 -17.71
N LYS A 40 -3.37 6.04 -17.43
CA LYS A 40 -2.84 5.94 -16.07
C LYS A 40 -2.73 7.31 -15.40
N LEU A 41 -2.24 8.32 -16.13
CA LEU A 41 -2.09 9.68 -15.62
C LEU A 41 -3.44 10.34 -15.38
N ALA A 42 -4.39 10.19 -16.30
CA ALA A 42 -5.74 10.74 -16.15
C ALA A 42 -6.48 10.12 -14.96
N ASP A 43 -6.44 8.79 -14.81
CA ASP A 43 -7.02 8.04 -13.70
C ASP A 43 -6.44 8.49 -12.33
N THR A 44 -5.12 8.69 -12.28
CA THR A 44 -4.44 9.20 -11.08
C THR A 44 -4.86 10.63 -10.75
N ALA A 45 -4.80 11.53 -11.73
CA ALA A 45 -5.16 12.94 -11.54
C ALA A 45 -6.62 13.11 -11.11
N GLU A 46 -7.54 12.33 -11.69
CA GLU A 46 -8.96 12.34 -11.30
C GLU A 46 -9.14 11.90 -9.84
N ALA A 47 -8.47 10.81 -9.42
CA ALA A 47 -8.55 10.33 -8.04
C ALA A 47 -8.00 11.36 -7.03
N VAL A 48 -6.89 12.04 -7.36
CA VAL A 48 -6.29 13.09 -6.53
C VAL A 48 -7.22 14.30 -6.45
N ALA A 49 -7.75 14.76 -7.58
CA ALA A 49 -8.70 15.88 -7.64
C ALA A 49 -10.00 15.58 -6.89
N ALA A 50 -10.39 14.29 -6.80
CA ALA A 50 -11.54 13.84 -6.03
C ALA A 50 -11.28 13.78 -4.51
N GLY A 51 -10.06 14.09 -4.03
CA GLY A 51 -9.69 14.14 -2.62
C GLY A 51 -8.98 12.91 -2.09
N ALA A 52 -8.41 12.06 -2.95
CA ALA A 52 -7.60 10.94 -2.46
C ALA A 52 -6.30 11.44 -1.81
N ASP A 53 -6.01 10.94 -0.60
CA ASP A 53 -4.74 11.21 0.10
C ASP A 53 -3.61 10.32 -0.40
N GLU A 54 -3.98 9.16 -0.91
CA GLU A 54 -3.05 8.11 -1.28
C GLU A 54 -3.49 7.43 -2.59
N ILE A 55 -2.53 7.15 -3.46
CA ILE A 55 -2.76 6.44 -4.72
C ILE A 55 -2.01 5.10 -4.70
N ASP A 56 -2.73 4.00 -4.88
CA ASP A 56 -2.16 2.66 -5.03
C ASP A 56 -2.09 2.33 -6.53
N MET A 57 -0.92 2.53 -7.17
CA MET A 57 -0.68 2.17 -8.57
C MET A 57 -0.20 0.73 -8.73
N VAL A 58 -0.46 0.14 -9.89
CA VAL A 58 0.09 -1.19 -10.26
C VAL A 58 1.12 -1.01 -11.37
N ILE A 59 2.31 -1.61 -11.22
CA ILE A 59 3.32 -1.63 -12.29
C ILE A 59 2.83 -2.42 -13.51
N ASP A 60 3.33 -2.09 -14.70
CA ASP A 60 3.19 -2.96 -15.87
C ASP A 60 4.12 -4.18 -15.72
N ARG A 61 3.56 -5.27 -15.15
CA ARG A 61 4.29 -6.51 -14.89
C ARG A 61 4.82 -7.14 -16.17
N GLY A 62 4.05 -7.03 -17.27
CA GLY A 62 4.47 -7.54 -18.58
C GLY A 62 5.71 -6.80 -19.10
N ALA A 63 5.76 -5.48 -18.96
CA ALA A 63 6.94 -4.69 -19.30
C ALA A 63 8.13 -5.05 -18.40
N PHE A 64 7.90 -5.16 -17.09
CA PHE A 64 8.92 -5.54 -16.11
C PHE A 64 9.54 -6.91 -16.44
N LEU A 65 8.71 -7.95 -16.58
CA LEU A 65 9.17 -9.31 -16.87
C LEU A 65 9.83 -9.46 -18.26
N SER A 66 9.52 -8.54 -19.18
CA SER A 66 10.19 -8.45 -20.50
C SER A 66 11.50 -7.65 -20.45
N GLY A 67 11.98 -7.24 -19.27
CA GLY A 67 13.22 -6.47 -19.10
C GLY A 67 13.12 -4.99 -19.48
N ARG A 68 11.91 -4.46 -19.74
CA ARG A 68 11.69 -3.04 -20.09
C ARG A 68 11.63 -2.17 -18.84
N TYR A 69 12.67 -2.22 -18.00
CA TYR A 69 12.71 -1.54 -16.70
C TYR A 69 12.61 -0.03 -16.81
N GLY A 70 13.24 0.58 -17.84
CA GLY A 70 13.13 2.02 -18.09
C GLY A 70 11.68 2.46 -18.30
N LEU A 71 10.90 1.68 -19.08
CA LEU A 71 9.48 1.98 -19.28
C LEU A 71 8.69 1.94 -17.96
N VAL A 72 8.96 0.95 -17.10
CA VAL A 72 8.28 0.84 -15.78
C VAL A 72 8.69 1.99 -14.88
N PHE A 73 9.98 2.35 -14.85
CA PHE A 73 10.49 3.50 -14.11
C PHE A 73 9.79 4.80 -14.55
N ASP A 74 9.78 5.08 -15.86
CA ASP A 74 9.17 6.29 -16.40
C ASP A 74 7.67 6.38 -16.11
N GLN A 75 6.96 5.24 -16.13
CA GLN A 75 5.54 5.18 -15.75
C GLN A 75 5.33 5.53 -14.28
N ILE A 76 6.13 4.98 -13.36
CA ILE A 76 6.02 5.27 -11.93
C ILE A 76 6.34 6.75 -11.67
N ALA A 77 7.43 7.27 -12.23
CA ALA A 77 7.85 8.65 -12.05
C ALA A 77 6.77 9.65 -12.55
N GLN A 78 6.16 9.37 -13.70
CA GLN A 78 5.09 10.22 -14.23
C GLN A 78 3.80 10.10 -13.43
N VAL A 79 3.47 8.92 -12.91
CA VAL A 79 2.33 8.74 -12.00
C VAL A 79 2.60 9.46 -10.67
N LYS A 80 3.84 9.45 -10.16
CA LYS A 80 4.21 10.25 -8.96
C LYS A 80 3.96 11.74 -9.22
N GLU A 81 4.35 12.26 -10.37
CA GLU A 81 4.07 13.67 -10.71
C GLU A 81 2.56 13.95 -10.85
N ALA A 82 1.78 13.00 -11.37
CA ALA A 82 0.32 13.11 -11.43
C ALA A 82 -0.36 13.06 -10.04
N CYS A 83 0.35 12.66 -8.99
CA CYS A 83 -0.13 12.74 -7.60
C CYS A 83 -0.04 14.16 -7.01
N ARG A 84 0.44 15.14 -7.76
CA ARG A 84 0.58 16.52 -7.32
C ARG A 84 -0.78 17.19 -7.18
N ARG A 85 -1.00 17.86 -6.03
CA ARG A 85 -2.20 18.65 -5.76
C ARG A 85 -2.03 20.11 -6.21
N GLU A 86 -3.12 20.85 -6.22
CA GLU A 86 -3.13 22.28 -6.61
C GLU A 86 -2.29 23.16 -5.67
N ASP A 87 -2.20 22.82 -4.39
CA ASP A 87 -1.38 23.50 -3.39
C ASP A 87 0.13 23.18 -3.48
N GLY A 88 0.51 22.30 -4.42
CA GLY A 88 1.87 21.86 -4.64
C GLY A 88 2.31 20.67 -3.78
N SER A 89 1.48 20.22 -2.85
CA SER A 89 1.70 18.95 -2.12
C SER A 89 1.46 17.73 -3.00
N TYR A 90 1.77 16.54 -2.49
CA TYR A 90 1.56 15.28 -3.22
C TYR A 90 0.69 14.32 -2.42
N ALA A 91 -0.24 13.64 -3.08
CA ALA A 91 -0.80 12.42 -2.56
C ALA A 91 0.29 11.35 -2.47
N SER A 92 0.25 10.52 -1.43
CA SER A 92 1.23 9.45 -1.23
C SER A 92 1.08 8.37 -2.30
N LEU A 93 2.15 8.01 -2.98
CA LEU A 93 2.16 6.97 -4.02
C LEU A 93 2.61 5.64 -3.45
N LYS A 94 1.75 4.61 -3.54
CA LYS A 94 2.11 3.24 -3.21
C LYS A 94 2.21 2.40 -4.48
N VAL A 95 3.39 1.83 -4.72
CA VAL A 95 3.71 1.05 -5.91
C VAL A 95 3.45 -0.43 -5.66
N ILE A 96 2.39 -0.98 -6.24
CA ILE A 96 2.05 -2.40 -6.18
C ILE A 96 2.94 -3.16 -7.16
N LEU A 97 3.76 -4.05 -6.62
CA LEU A 97 4.69 -4.86 -7.39
C LEU A 97 4.05 -6.12 -7.98
N GLU A 98 2.99 -6.64 -7.36
CA GLU A 98 2.35 -7.93 -7.62
C GLU A 98 3.35 -9.09 -7.49
N THR A 99 3.89 -9.23 -6.31
CA THR A 99 5.01 -10.14 -6.02
C THR A 99 4.75 -11.59 -6.41
N GLY A 100 3.49 -12.04 -6.42
CA GLY A 100 3.10 -13.37 -6.84
C GLY A 100 3.35 -13.65 -8.33
N GLU A 101 3.37 -12.62 -9.19
CA GLU A 101 3.67 -12.75 -10.62
C GLU A 101 5.15 -12.53 -10.96
N LEU A 102 5.92 -11.92 -10.07
CA LEU A 102 7.34 -11.67 -10.30
C LEU A 102 8.22 -12.93 -10.16
N ASN A 103 7.69 -13.98 -9.56
CA ASN A 103 8.21 -15.36 -9.46
C ASN A 103 9.50 -15.55 -8.67
N THR A 104 10.44 -14.61 -8.67
CA THR A 104 11.74 -14.77 -8.00
C THR A 104 12.01 -13.63 -7.02
N TYR A 105 12.78 -13.92 -5.98
CA TYR A 105 13.21 -12.89 -5.02
C TYR A 105 14.05 -11.80 -5.69
N ASP A 106 14.86 -12.14 -6.69
CA ASP A 106 15.64 -11.15 -7.45
C ASP A 106 14.75 -10.17 -8.20
N ASN A 107 13.68 -10.66 -8.83
CA ASN A 107 12.71 -9.80 -9.50
C ASN A 107 11.95 -8.92 -8.50
N ILE A 108 11.56 -9.45 -7.35
CA ILE A 108 10.89 -8.69 -6.29
C ILE A 108 11.82 -7.59 -5.76
N LYS A 109 13.08 -7.92 -5.47
CA LYS A 109 14.08 -6.94 -5.02
C LYS A 109 14.31 -5.86 -6.08
N ARG A 110 14.46 -6.24 -7.33
CA ARG A 110 14.64 -5.30 -8.46
C ARG A 110 13.43 -4.40 -8.65
N ALA A 111 12.21 -4.95 -8.57
CA ALA A 111 10.98 -4.16 -8.66
C ALA A 111 10.82 -3.21 -7.46
N SER A 112 11.22 -3.64 -6.26
CA SER A 112 11.23 -2.80 -5.05
C SER A 112 12.16 -1.60 -5.23
N TRP A 113 13.41 -1.83 -5.67
CA TRP A 113 14.34 -0.75 -5.97
C TRP A 113 13.82 0.19 -7.05
N LEU A 114 13.23 -0.37 -8.11
CA LEU A 114 12.67 0.44 -9.21
C LEU A 114 11.54 1.35 -8.72
N GLY A 115 10.64 0.81 -7.88
CA GLY A 115 9.54 1.57 -7.29
C GLY A 115 10.02 2.73 -6.41
N ILE A 116 11.04 2.49 -5.59
CA ILE A 116 11.66 3.50 -4.71
C ILE A 116 12.37 4.58 -5.54
N LEU A 117 13.25 4.17 -6.45
CA LEU A 117 14.04 5.08 -7.29
C LEU A 117 13.18 5.97 -8.18
N ALA A 118 12.01 5.50 -8.57
CA ALA A 118 11.05 6.26 -9.38
C ALA A 118 10.13 7.18 -8.56
N GLY A 119 10.32 7.28 -7.23
CA GLY A 119 9.63 8.22 -6.35
C GLY A 119 8.40 7.67 -5.62
N GLY A 120 8.27 6.33 -5.52
CA GLY A 120 7.22 5.73 -4.68
C GLY A 120 7.47 5.98 -3.19
N ASP A 121 6.46 6.45 -2.48
CA ASP A 121 6.51 6.65 -1.02
C ASP A 121 6.33 5.32 -0.27
N PHE A 122 5.66 4.36 -0.90
CA PHE A 122 5.50 2.99 -0.43
C PHE A 122 5.75 1.99 -1.55
N ILE A 123 6.25 0.83 -1.17
CA ILE A 123 6.17 -0.38 -1.99
C ILE A 123 5.14 -1.34 -1.37
N LYS A 124 4.27 -1.91 -2.22
CA LYS A 124 3.18 -2.78 -1.81
C LYS A 124 3.31 -4.14 -2.48
N THR A 125 3.06 -5.22 -1.75
CA THR A 125 3.24 -6.57 -2.31
C THR A 125 2.29 -6.87 -3.46
N SER A 126 0.98 -6.65 -3.26
CA SER A 126 -0.02 -7.31 -4.11
C SER A 126 -1.29 -6.48 -4.27
N THR A 127 -2.02 -6.75 -5.34
CA THR A 127 -3.39 -6.26 -5.54
C THR A 127 -4.42 -6.99 -4.67
N GLY A 128 -4.08 -8.19 -4.20
CA GLY A 128 -4.99 -9.11 -3.53
C GLY A 128 -5.82 -9.97 -4.49
N LYS A 129 -5.64 -9.79 -5.81
CA LYS A 129 -6.39 -10.53 -6.86
C LYS A 129 -5.61 -11.71 -7.43
N VAL A 130 -4.30 -11.79 -7.15
CA VAL A 130 -3.39 -12.86 -7.57
C VAL A 130 -2.80 -13.56 -6.35
N GLN A 131 -2.62 -14.87 -6.45
CA GLN A 131 -1.97 -15.68 -5.42
C GLN A 131 -0.61 -16.20 -5.94
N PRO A 132 0.40 -16.34 -5.05
CA PRO A 132 0.40 -15.91 -3.66
C PRO A 132 0.37 -14.38 -3.53
N ALA A 133 -0.36 -13.87 -2.52
CA ALA A 133 -0.37 -12.44 -2.20
C ALA A 133 0.80 -12.12 -1.25
N ALA A 134 0.59 -11.38 -0.14
CA ALA A 134 1.64 -11.13 0.82
C ALA A 134 2.12 -12.41 1.51
N THR A 135 3.44 -12.56 1.61
CA THR A 135 4.09 -13.60 2.42
C THR A 135 5.18 -12.97 3.30
N LEU A 136 5.52 -13.61 4.42
CA LEU A 136 6.60 -13.12 5.28
C LEU A 136 7.93 -13.01 4.54
N PRO A 137 8.37 -14.01 3.72
CA PRO A 137 9.63 -13.88 2.96
C PRO A 137 9.63 -12.72 1.98
N THR A 138 8.54 -12.49 1.22
CA THR A 138 8.48 -11.36 0.30
C THR A 138 8.48 -10.02 1.02
N THR A 139 7.76 -9.94 2.15
CA THR A 139 7.73 -8.72 2.97
C THR A 139 9.10 -8.45 3.60
N LEU A 140 9.79 -9.47 4.12
CA LEU A 140 11.15 -9.33 4.63
C LEU A 140 12.09 -8.76 3.57
N LEU A 141 12.06 -9.29 2.36
CA LEU A 141 12.89 -8.81 1.25
C LEU A 141 12.61 -7.33 0.91
N MET A 142 11.35 -6.92 0.96
CA MET A 142 10.96 -5.53 0.73
C MET A 142 11.41 -4.63 1.89
N LEU A 143 11.31 -5.08 3.14
CA LEU A 143 11.82 -4.38 4.32
C LEU A 143 13.35 -4.21 4.27
N GLU A 144 14.08 -5.27 3.87
CA GLU A 144 15.53 -5.16 3.64
C GLU A 144 15.86 -4.14 2.56
N THR A 145 15.05 -4.03 1.52
CA THR A 145 15.25 -3.04 0.45
C THR A 145 15.08 -1.62 0.98
N VAL A 146 14.00 -1.33 1.72
CA VAL A 146 13.79 0.01 2.30
C VAL A 146 14.81 0.35 3.40
N ARG A 147 15.27 -0.65 4.16
CA ARG A 147 16.38 -0.51 5.11
C ARG A 147 17.67 -0.07 4.41
N ASP A 148 18.03 -0.76 3.32
CA ASP A 148 19.24 -0.47 2.55
C ASP A 148 19.16 0.92 1.90
N TRP A 149 17.98 1.31 1.40
CA TRP A 149 17.70 2.66 0.92
C TRP A 149 17.90 3.71 2.03
N HIS A 150 17.26 3.52 3.18
CA HIS A 150 17.37 4.43 4.31
C HIS A 150 18.83 4.61 4.79
N ARG A 151 19.58 3.51 4.86
CA ARG A 151 21.02 3.56 5.22
C ARG A 151 21.86 4.36 4.24
N GLY A 152 21.50 4.32 2.96
CA GLY A 152 22.24 5.03 1.91
C GLY A 152 21.84 6.50 1.73
N THR A 153 20.56 6.84 2.00
CA THR A 153 20.01 8.17 1.68
C THR A 153 19.51 8.96 2.89
N GLY A 154 19.22 8.29 3.99
CA GLY A 154 18.51 8.87 5.14
C GLY A 154 16.98 8.94 4.96
N GLU A 155 16.46 8.67 3.78
CA GLU A 155 15.03 8.72 3.49
C GLU A 155 14.33 7.42 3.93
N LYS A 156 13.10 7.55 4.43
CA LYS A 156 12.27 6.40 4.84
C LYS A 156 11.17 6.14 3.81
N ILE A 157 11.07 4.90 3.36
CA ILE A 157 10.04 4.43 2.43
C ILE A 157 9.16 3.42 3.15
N GLY A 158 7.85 3.51 2.94
CA GLY A 158 6.89 2.62 3.57
C GLY A 158 6.77 1.26 2.88
N VAL A 159 6.28 0.26 3.64
CA VAL A 159 5.98 -1.08 3.12
C VAL A 159 4.54 -1.46 3.46
N LYS A 160 3.80 -1.98 2.45
CA LYS A 160 2.41 -2.43 2.62
C LYS A 160 2.26 -3.87 2.15
N PRO A 161 2.40 -4.89 3.04
CA PRO A 161 1.96 -6.23 2.71
C PRO A 161 0.44 -6.25 2.54
N ALA A 162 -0.04 -6.85 1.45
CA ALA A 162 -1.44 -6.85 1.08
C ALA A 162 -1.92 -8.22 0.59
N GLY A 163 -3.12 -8.60 1.04
CA GLY A 163 -3.78 -9.87 0.71
C GLY A 163 -3.31 -11.06 1.56
N GLY A 164 -4.27 -11.86 2.01
CA GLY A 164 -4.01 -13.09 2.77
C GLY A 164 -3.82 -12.92 4.28
N ILE A 165 -3.70 -11.69 4.78
CA ILE A 165 -3.54 -11.40 6.21
C ILE A 165 -4.93 -11.20 6.81
N ARG A 166 -5.42 -12.16 7.60
CA ARG A 166 -6.82 -12.20 8.04
C ARG A 166 -7.01 -12.13 9.55
N SER A 167 -5.97 -12.44 10.32
CA SER A 167 -6.06 -12.49 11.77
C SER A 167 -5.00 -11.63 12.45
N SER A 168 -5.30 -11.16 13.66
CA SER A 168 -4.36 -10.44 14.52
C SER A 168 -3.09 -11.26 14.77
N LYS A 169 -3.23 -12.59 14.91
CA LYS A 169 -2.10 -13.51 15.07
C LYS A 169 -1.17 -13.49 13.85
N ASP A 170 -1.71 -13.40 12.64
CA ASP A 170 -0.88 -13.28 11.43
C ASP A 170 -0.25 -11.88 11.33
N ALA A 171 -1.02 -10.84 11.64
CA ALA A 171 -0.51 -9.46 11.64
C ALA A 171 0.70 -9.30 12.59
N VAL A 172 0.66 -9.87 13.80
CA VAL A 172 1.78 -9.82 14.76
C VAL A 172 3.08 -10.38 14.15
N LYS A 173 3.03 -11.44 13.33
CA LYS A 173 4.23 -11.98 12.67
C LYS A 173 4.89 -10.95 11.75
N TYR A 174 4.08 -10.17 11.01
CA TYR A 174 4.59 -9.09 10.17
C TYR A 174 5.14 -7.93 11.01
N LEU A 175 4.47 -7.55 12.12
CA LEU A 175 4.96 -6.49 13.00
C LEU A 175 6.31 -6.86 13.62
N VAL A 176 6.49 -8.11 14.06
CA VAL A 176 7.79 -8.61 14.52
C VAL A 176 8.83 -8.54 13.40
N THR A 177 8.47 -8.96 12.17
CA THR A 177 9.39 -8.88 11.03
C THR A 177 9.82 -7.43 10.75
N VAL A 178 8.90 -6.47 10.88
CA VAL A 178 9.23 -5.03 10.75
C VAL A 178 10.20 -4.59 11.83
N ALA A 179 9.87 -4.81 13.11
CA ALA A 179 10.70 -4.39 14.24
C ALA A 179 12.13 -4.93 14.16
N GLU A 180 12.27 -6.23 13.82
CA GLU A 180 13.57 -6.89 13.72
C GLU A 180 14.38 -6.48 12.48
N THR A 181 13.72 -6.01 11.40
CA THR A 181 14.42 -5.71 10.14
C THR A 181 14.80 -4.25 9.99
N VAL A 182 13.85 -3.35 10.31
CA VAL A 182 13.98 -1.89 10.09
C VAL A 182 13.87 -1.06 11.36
N GLY A 183 13.47 -1.66 12.47
CA GLY A 183 13.30 -1.01 13.77
C GLY A 183 11.85 -0.64 14.09
N GLU A 184 11.57 -0.39 15.37
CA GLU A 184 10.24 -0.06 15.88
C GLU A 184 9.71 1.28 15.31
N GLU A 185 10.59 2.17 14.88
CA GLU A 185 10.23 3.44 14.25
C GLU A 185 9.49 3.27 12.92
N TRP A 186 9.52 2.09 12.30
CA TRP A 186 8.69 1.75 11.14
C TRP A 186 7.28 1.29 11.51
N LEU A 187 7.00 0.99 12.78
CA LEU A 187 5.66 0.60 13.27
C LEU A 187 4.72 1.82 13.39
N GLN A 188 4.70 2.64 12.34
CA GLN A 188 3.87 3.83 12.23
C GLN A 188 3.02 3.78 10.96
N PRO A 189 1.78 4.31 10.94
CA PRO A 189 0.90 4.22 9.78
C PRO A 189 1.47 4.84 8.50
N HIS A 190 2.36 5.82 8.60
CA HIS A 190 3.01 6.45 7.46
C HIS A 190 4.21 5.67 6.91
N LEU A 191 4.62 4.54 7.54
CA LEU A 191 5.72 3.70 7.10
C LEU A 191 5.35 2.21 6.97
N PHE A 192 4.30 1.76 7.67
CA PHE A 192 3.85 0.39 7.57
C PHE A 192 2.32 0.28 7.61
N ARG A 193 1.75 -0.41 6.66
CA ARG A 193 0.32 -0.65 6.53
C ARG A 193 0.02 -2.09 6.17
N PHE A 194 -1.11 -2.60 6.64
CA PHE A 194 -1.70 -3.84 6.11
C PHE A 194 -2.72 -3.54 5.01
N GLY A 195 -2.64 -4.28 3.90
CA GLY A 195 -3.70 -4.31 2.90
C GLY A 195 -4.62 -5.48 3.18
N ALA A 196 -5.67 -5.27 3.96
CA ALA A 196 -6.57 -6.32 4.42
C ALA A 196 -7.99 -5.76 4.64
N SER A 197 -9.02 -6.60 4.51
CA SER A 197 -10.40 -6.29 4.88
C SER A 197 -10.78 -6.96 6.22
N SER A 198 -10.81 -8.28 6.27
CA SER A 198 -11.25 -9.05 7.44
C SER A 198 -10.37 -8.91 8.68
N LEU A 199 -9.11 -8.49 8.53
CA LEU A 199 -8.21 -8.26 9.67
C LEU A 199 -8.75 -7.21 10.63
N LEU A 200 -9.37 -6.13 10.14
CA LEU A 200 -9.94 -5.10 11.01
C LEU A 200 -11.02 -5.70 11.92
N ASN A 201 -11.90 -6.52 11.37
CA ASN A 201 -12.94 -7.20 12.14
C ASN A 201 -12.34 -8.10 13.23
N ASP A 202 -11.29 -8.86 12.90
CA ASP A 202 -10.59 -9.69 13.90
C ASP A 202 -9.96 -8.84 15.01
N VAL A 203 -9.30 -7.73 14.66
CA VAL A 203 -8.71 -6.80 15.64
C VAL A 203 -9.77 -6.21 16.56
N LEU A 204 -10.92 -5.79 16.03
CA LEU A 204 -12.02 -5.26 16.83
C LEU A 204 -12.58 -6.31 17.78
N LEU A 205 -12.76 -7.56 17.33
CA LEU A 205 -13.20 -8.68 18.18
C LEU A 205 -12.18 -9.00 19.28
N GLN A 206 -10.88 -9.00 18.98
CA GLN A 206 -9.83 -9.20 19.99
C GLN A 206 -9.83 -8.07 21.03
N ARG A 207 -9.94 -6.82 20.57
CA ARG A 207 -10.04 -5.65 21.47
C ARG A 207 -11.25 -5.76 22.40
N GLN A 208 -12.41 -6.13 21.87
CA GLN A 208 -13.61 -6.29 22.66
C GLN A 208 -13.44 -7.40 23.70
N LYS A 209 -12.89 -8.56 23.30
CA LYS A 209 -12.59 -9.66 24.24
C LYS A 209 -11.68 -9.20 25.38
N LEU A 210 -10.66 -8.39 25.10
CA LEU A 210 -9.77 -7.86 26.12
C LEU A 210 -10.51 -6.95 27.12
N THR A 211 -11.51 -6.20 26.64
CA THR A 211 -12.27 -5.25 27.47
C THR A 211 -13.40 -5.93 28.27
N THR A 212 -14.10 -6.90 27.67
CA THR A 212 -15.32 -7.50 28.24
C THR A 212 -15.13 -8.92 28.78
N GLY A 213 -14.01 -9.56 28.42
CA GLY A 213 -13.73 -10.98 28.73
C GLY A 213 -14.42 -11.97 27.77
N HIS A 214 -15.27 -11.48 26.84
CA HIS A 214 -16.05 -12.32 25.95
C HIS A 214 -15.91 -11.86 24.50
N TYR A 215 -15.99 -12.81 23.53
CA TYR A 215 -16.20 -12.46 22.13
C TYR A 215 -17.65 -12.03 21.92
N SER A 216 -17.86 -11.01 21.09
CA SER A 216 -19.18 -10.64 20.60
C SER A 216 -19.70 -11.67 19.60
N GLY A 217 -21.02 -11.66 19.40
CA GLY A 217 -21.64 -12.34 18.27
C GLY A 217 -21.24 -11.70 16.92
N PRO A 218 -21.56 -12.39 15.81
CA PRO A 218 -21.24 -11.90 14.46
C PRO A 218 -21.87 -10.55 14.12
N ASP A 219 -22.90 -10.13 14.85
CA ASP A 219 -23.65 -8.88 14.62
C ASP A 219 -22.91 -7.62 15.09
N TYR A 220 -21.77 -7.77 15.76
CA TYR A 220 -20.99 -6.63 16.29
C TYR A 220 -20.12 -5.93 15.27
N VAL A 221 -19.68 -6.63 14.25
CA VAL A 221 -18.89 -6.10 13.16
C VAL A 221 -19.54 -6.47 11.83
N THR A 222 -19.50 -5.57 10.87
CA THR A 222 -19.99 -5.86 9.52
C THR A 222 -19.21 -7.03 8.92
N ILE A 223 -19.95 -8.00 8.41
CA ILE A 223 -19.38 -9.10 7.65
C ILE A 223 -19.51 -8.70 6.18
N ASP A 224 -18.36 -8.48 5.51
CA ASP A 224 -18.31 -8.29 4.06
C ASP A 224 -18.52 -9.61 3.32
#